data_e607c74d0a6507aaad8fc03247984f77
#
_entry.id   e607c74d0a6507aaad8fc03247984f77
#
_cell.length_a   1.000
_cell.length_b   1.000
_cell.length_c   1.000
_cell.angle_alpha   90.00
_cell.angle_beta   90.00
_cell.angle_gamma   90.00
#
_symmetry.space_group_name_H-M   'P 1'
#
loop_
_entity.id
_entity.type
_entity.pdbx_description
1 polymer ?
#
loop_
_entity_poly.entity_id
_entity_poly.type
_entity_poly.pdbx_seq_one_letter_code
_entity_poly.pdbx_strand_id
1 'polypeptide(L)'
;MRLRDDFVAVKVPATSANLGPGFDSMGLALDLWDEVSVHATTGATSVVVEGEGAGNVEQGEDNLVVRALRLALDRAGAPQVGVRMHCTNRIPHSRGLGSSASAIVAGVTLARALIGDADVLGRQEILEIGSQMEGHPDNVAPAVFGGATISWMNEETSEVGSVRLTPPEAIHPVAFIPDFELRTAAARAALPATVPHGDASFNVARGALLAAVLSGNAQASGGADLHALLMEATCDRLHQEQRRAAMEPSLALVDWLRGAGFAAVVSGAGPTVLSLESVGADIRRDAAAAGWRVVPMGVAPQGVQITRGSLSKVEF
;
A
#
# COMPACT_ATOMS: atom_id res chain seq x y z
N MET A 1 -5.80 12.19 -28.64
CA MET A 1 -5.06 12.99 -27.63
C MET A 1 -3.58 13.06 -28.00
N ARG A 2 -2.77 13.99 -27.47
CA ARG A 2 -1.31 14.08 -27.69
C ARG A 2 -0.59 14.11 -26.34
N LEU A 3 0.65 13.66 -26.31
CA LEU A 3 1.53 13.87 -25.16
C LEU A 3 2.05 15.32 -25.20
N ARG A 4 2.08 15.97 -24.03
CA ARG A 4 2.58 17.36 -23.87
C ARG A 4 3.99 17.39 -23.30
N ASP A 5 4.33 16.38 -22.48
CA ASP A 5 5.65 16.22 -21.89
C ASP A 5 6.36 14.98 -22.48
N ASP A 6 7.66 15.05 -22.59
CA ASP A 6 8.52 13.96 -23.06
C ASP A 6 9.37 13.35 -21.94
N PHE A 7 9.49 14.06 -20.79
CA PHE A 7 10.18 13.59 -19.61
C PHE A 7 9.41 13.94 -18.33
N VAL A 8 8.97 12.90 -17.62
CA VAL A 8 8.17 13.00 -16.40
C VAL A 8 8.73 12.10 -15.31
N ALA A 9 8.45 12.46 -14.06
CA ALA A 9 8.80 11.64 -12.92
C ALA A 9 7.71 11.69 -11.84
N VAL A 10 7.56 10.59 -11.13
CA VAL A 10 6.63 10.43 -10.02
C VAL A 10 7.32 9.78 -8.83
N LYS A 11 6.77 9.99 -7.63
CA LYS A 11 7.07 9.19 -6.45
C LYS A 11 5.79 8.63 -5.85
N VAL A 12 5.84 7.40 -5.38
CA VAL A 12 4.68 6.68 -4.84
C VAL A 12 5.04 6.07 -3.48
N PRO A 13 4.18 6.22 -2.46
CA PRO A 13 4.47 5.68 -1.13
C PRO A 13 4.24 4.17 -1.07
N ALA A 14 4.93 3.51 -0.14
CA ALA A 14 4.57 2.18 0.34
C ALA A 14 3.21 2.21 1.03
N THR A 15 2.57 1.06 1.12
CA THR A 15 1.27 0.93 1.77
C THR A 15 1.19 -0.33 2.63
N SER A 16 0.40 -0.26 3.68
CA SER A 16 -0.01 -1.41 4.48
C SER A 16 -1.51 -1.56 4.40
N ALA A 17 -1.98 -2.70 3.93
CA ALA A 17 -3.40 -3.02 3.85
C ALA A 17 -3.87 -3.84 5.05
N ASN A 18 -5.17 -4.01 5.18
CA ASN A 18 -5.89 -4.78 6.20
C ASN A 18 -5.80 -4.19 7.62
N LEU A 19 -4.66 -3.82 8.11
CA LEU A 19 -4.41 -3.21 9.42
C LEU A 19 -5.08 -3.99 10.59
N GLY A 20 -5.08 -5.32 10.52
CA GLY A 20 -5.84 -6.20 11.40
C GLY A 20 -7.28 -6.41 10.86
N PRO A 21 -8.34 -5.87 11.49
CA PRO A 21 -9.72 -6.24 11.17
C PRO A 21 -10.29 -5.61 9.88
N GLY A 22 -9.55 -4.70 9.23
CA GLY A 22 -9.98 -4.01 8.01
C GLY A 22 -9.69 -4.77 6.72
N PHE A 23 -9.84 -6.10 6.74
CA PHE A 23 -9.54 -7.00 5.64
C PHE A 23 -10.16 -6.54 4.31
N ASP A 24 -9.34 -6.48 3.25
CA ASP A 24 -9.67 -6.05 1.89
C ASP A 24 -10.35 -4.66 1.78
N SER A 25 -10.30 -3.84 2.84
CA SER A 25 -10.97 -2.54 2.86
C SER A 25 -10.13 -1.39 3.43
N MET A 26 -9.25 -1.64 4.39
CA MET A 26 -8.49 -0.56 5.03
C MET A 26 -7.04 -0.58 4.60
N GLY A 27 -6.48 0.63 4.37
CA GLY A 27 -5.08 0.81 4.03
C GLY A 27 -4.47 2.06 4.65
N LEU A 28 -3.14 2.04 4.77
CA LEU A 28 -2.33 3.12 5.32
C LEU A 28 -1.15 3.39 4.40
N ALA A 29 -0.94 4.65 4.01
CA ALA A 29 0.25 5.07 3.29
C ALA A 29 1.42 5.26 4.26
N LEU A 30 2.57 4.72 3.92
CA LEU A 30 3.79 4.72 4.72
C LEU A 30 4.86 5.61 4.09
N ASP A 31 5.63 6.33 4.89
CA ASP A 31 6.67 7.25 4.41
C ASP A 31 7.95 6.50 3.97
N LEU A 32 7.77 5.63 3.00
CA LEU A 32 8.81 4.94 2.24
C LEU A 32 8.42 5.00 0.77
N TRP A 33 9.28 5.50 -0.11
CA TRP A 33 8.90 5.92 -1.45
C TRP A 33 9.71 5.25 -2.53
N ASP A 34 9.01 4.74 -3.56
CA ASP A 34 9.60 4.44 -4.86
C ASP A 34 9.55 5.67 -5.75
N GLU A 35 10.57 5.85 -6.58
CA GLU A 35 10.67 6.94 -7.55
C GLU A 35 10.80 6.35 -8.95
N VAL A 36 9.99 6.84 -9.88
CA VAL A 36 10.00 6.38 -11.26
C VAL A 36 10.03 7.57 -12.20
N SER A 37 10.96 7.55 -13.15
CA SER A 37 11.03 8.53 -14.22
C SER A 37 10.90 7.86 -15.58
N VAL A 38 10.31 8.58 -16.52
CA VAL A 38 10.09 8.12 -17.90
C VAL A 38 10.48 9.21 -18.89
N HIS A 39 11.23 8.79 -19.90
CA HIS A 39 11.47 9.58 -21.10
C HIS A 39 10.79 8.91 -22.30
N ALA A 40 9.83 9.62 -22.90
CA ALA A 40 9.15 9.16 -24.12
C ALA A 40 10.12 9.13 -25.29
N THR A 41 10.05 8.09 -26.12
CA THR A 41 10.97 7.88 -27.25
C THR A 41 10.24 7.28 -28.45
N THR A 42 10.83 7.42 -29.62
CA THR A 42 10.39 6.70 -30.84
C THR A 42 10.99 5.30 -30.95
N GLY A 43 11.91 4.94 -30.06
CA GLY A 43 12.57 3.63 -30.03
C GLY A 43 11.82 2.59 -29.20
N ALA A 44 12.49 1.48 -28.95
CA ALA A 44 11.95 0.41 -28.09
C ALA A 44 11.87 0.84 -26.62
N THR A 45 10.96 0.19 -25.88
CA THR A 45 10.86 0.34 -24.42
C THR A 45 12.02 -0.35 -23.72
N SER A 46 12.57 0.34 -22.73
CA SER A 46 13.59 -0.21 -21.83
C SER A 46 13.36 0.27 -20.40
N VAL A 47 13.66 -0.60 -19.44
CA VAL A 47 13.49 -0.33 -18.01
C VAL A 47 14.82 -0.64 -17.30
N VAL A 48 15.28 0.31 -16.49
CA VAL A 48 16.40 0.13 -15.57
C VAL A 48 15.85 0.21 -14.15
N VAL A 49 16.21 -0.74 -13.32
CA VAL A 49 15.76 -0.80 -11.91
C VAL A 49 16.97 -0.81 -10.99
N GLU A 50 16.97 0.10 -10.03
CA GLU A 50 17.93 0.18 -8.93
C GLU A 50 17.22 -0.08 -7.59
N GLY A 51 17.93 -0.70 -6.65
CA GLY A 51 17.39 -1.03 -5.32
C GLY A 51 16.62 -2.33 -5.29
N GLU A 52 15.46 -2.34 -4.64
CA GLU A 52 14.63 -3.55 -4.45
C GLU A 52 14.16 -4.12 -5.80
N GLY A 53 14.33 -5.43 -5.98
CA GLY A 53 13.97 -6.13 -7.21
C GLY A 53 14.94 -5.94 -8.39
N ALA A 54 16.05 -5.21 -8.23
CA ALA A 54 17.05 -5.07 -9.28
C ALA A 54 17.54 -6.44 -9.77
N GLY A 55 17.46 -6.66 -11.10
CA GLY A 55 17.82 -7.95 -11.73
C GLY A 55 16.75 -9.06 -11.63
N ASN A 56 15.68 -8.85 -10.87
CA ASN A 56 14.63 -9.86 -10.66
C ASN A 56 13.28 -9.47 -11.28
N VAL A 57 13.12 -8.23 -11.74
CA VAL A 57 11.89 -7.75 -12.39
C VAL A 57 12.10 -7.62 -13.90
N GLU A 58 11.00 -7.71 -14.65
CA GLU A 58 11.01 -7.58 -16.12
C GLU A 58 11.52 -6.18 -16.54
N GLN A 59 12.34 -6.14 -17.61
CA GLN A 59 13.05 -4.92 -18.07
C GLN A 59 12.48 -4.35 -19.38
N GLY A 60 11.27 -4.75 -19.77
CA GLY A 60 10.64 -4.34 -21.03
C GLY A 60 9.14 -4.10 -20.87
N GLU A 61 8.39 -4.43 -21.91
CA GLU A 61 6.93 -4.24 -21.96
C GLU A 61 6.17 -5.04 -20.88
N ASP A 62 6.74 -6.14 -20.40
CA ASP A 62 6.13 -6.97 -19.35
C ASP A 62 6.33 -6.39 -17.94
N ASN A 63 7.16 -5.35 -17.77
CA ASN A 63 7.32 -4.66 -16.50
C ASN A 63 5.98 -4.08 -16.03
N LEU A 64 5.66 -4.24 -14.75
CA LEU A 64 4.35 -3.88 -14.20
C LEU A 64 4.03 -2.38 -14.33
N VAL A 65 5.04 -1.51 -14.14
CA VAL A 65 4.89 -0.06 -14.31
C VAL A 65 4.59 0.27 -15.77
N VAL A 66 5.29 -0.38 -16.72
CA VAL A 66 5.06 -0.20 -18.16
C VAL A 66 3.66 -0.67 -18.53
N ARG A 67 3.24 -1.84 -18.08
CA ARG A 67 1.89 -2.37 -18.33
C ARG A 67 0.80 -1.42 -17.84
N ALA A 68 0.96 -0.86 -16.64
CA ALA A 68 0.03 0.12 -16.08
C ALA A 68 0.01 1.42 -16.89
N LEU A 69 1.17 1.91 -17.30
CA LEU A 69 1.31 3.08 -18.17
C LEU A 69 0.61 2.85 -19.54
N ARG A 70 0.81 1.67 -20.15
CA ARG A 70 0.17 1.29 -21.42
C ARG A 70 -1.36 1.30 -21.32
N LEU A 71 -1.88 0.63 -20.27
CA LEU A 71 -3.32 0.58 -20.01
C LEU A 71 -3.91 1.97 -19.81
N ALA A 72 -3.22 2.83 -19.07
CA ALA A 72 -3.69 4.19 -18.82
C ALA A 72 -3.66 5.08 -20.08
N LEU A 73 -2.62 4.99 -20.91
CA LEU A 73 -2.57 5.69 -22.21
C LEU A 73 -3.70 5.23 -23.13
N ASP A 74 -3.96 3.93 -23.18
CA ASP A 74 -5.05 3.37 -23.99
C ASP A 74 -6.42 3.86 -23.49
N ARG A 75 -6.67 3.81 -22.18
CA ARG A 75 -7.90 4.30 -21.56
C ARG A 75 -8.15 5.78 -21.87
N ALA A 76 -7.08 6.58 -21.90
CA ALA A 76 -7.14 8.00 -22.23
C ALA A 76 -7.23 8.30 -23.73
N GLY A 77 -7.15 7.31 -24.62
CA GLY A 77 -7.05 7.51 -26.07
C GLY A 77 -5.79 8.28 -26.48
N ALA A 78 -4.70 8.13 -25.72
CA ALA A 78 -3.42 8.75 -26.00
C ALA A 78 -2.51 7.82 -26.83
N PRO A 79 -1.55 8.37 -27.60
CA PRO A 79 -0.67 7.55 -28.44
C PRO A 79 0.24 6.67 -27.58
N GLN A 80 0.44 5.44 -28.01
CA GLN A 80 1.44 4.54 -27.46
C GLN A 80 2.82 4.93 -28.02
N VAL A 81 3.78 5.14 -27.13
CA VAL A 81 5.16 5.53 -27.49
C VAL A 81 6.15 4.60 -26.81
N GLY A 82 7.34 4.44 -27.35
CA GLY A 82 8.43 3.79 -26.61
C GLY A 82 8.82 4.61 -25.38
N VAL A 83 9.32 3.96 -24.33
CA VAL A 83 9.73 4.65 -23.11
C VAL A 83 11.10 4.14 -22.62
N ARG A 84 11.93 5.06 -22.16
CA ARG A 84 13.07 4.74 -21.31
C ARG A 84 12.69 5.06 -19.88
N MET A 85 12.57 4.01 -19.08
CA MET A 85 12.12 4.09 -17.69
C MET A 85 13.29 3.82 -16.76
N HIS A 86 13.36 4.62 -15.68
CA HIS A 86 14.30 4.40 -14.58
C HIS A 86 13.51 4.35 -13.28
N CYS A 87 13.63 3.24 -12.55
CA CYS A 87 12.98 2.99 -11.28
C CYS A 87 14.04 2.96 -10.17
N THR A 88 13.84 3.75 -9.12
CA THR A 88 14.59 3.65 -7.86
C THR A 88 13.66 3.09 -6.80
N ASN A 89 13.75 1.78 -6.58
CA ASN A 89 12.85 1.05 -5.69
C ASN A 89 13.45 0.93 -4.29
N ARG A 90 12.67 1.35 -3.30
CA ARG A 90 12.99 1.21 -1.87
C ARG A 90 11.97 0.34 -1.14
N ILE A 91 10.81 0.10 -1.77
CA ILE A 91 9.72 -0.73 -1.21
C ILE A 91 10.04 -2.20 -1.45
N PRO A 92 10.22 -3.01 -0.40
CA PRO A 92 10.52 -4.44 -0.53
C PRO A 92 9.42 -5.19 -1.28
N HIS A 93 9.82 -5.99 -2.27
CA HIS A 93 8.89 -6.77 -3.08
C HIS A 93 8.39 -8.01 -2.32
N SER A 94 7.14 -8.41 -2.56
CA SER A 94 6.51 -9.62 -1.98
C SER A 94 6.58 -9.70 -0.44
N ARG A 95 6.56 -8.54 0.23
CA ARG A 95 6.66 -8.44 1.70
C ARG A 95 5.50 -7.70 2.37
N GLY A 96 4.37 -7.52 1.67
CA GLY A 96 3.17 -6.91 2.25
C GLY A 96 3.27 -5.40 2.47
N LEU A 97 4.14 -4.69 1.73
CA LEU A 97 4.30 -3.24 1.76
C LEU A 97 3.78 -2.53 0.51
N GLY A 98 2.89 -3.17 -0.25
CA GLY A 98 2.17 -2.58 -1.36
C GLY A 98 3.01 -2.26 -2.60
N SER A 99 4.17 -2.92 -2.80
CA SER A 99 5.07 -2.67 -3.94
C SER A 99 4.38 -2.84 -5.29
N SER A 100 3.47 -3.83 -5.45
CA SER A 100 2.69 -4.02 -6.68
C SER A 100 1.75 -2.83 -6.93
N ALA A 101 0.96 -2.44 -5.94
CA ALA A 101 0.05 -1.30 -6.04
C ALA A 101 0.81 0.01 -6.32
N SER A 102 1.98 0.22 -5.66
CA SER A 102 2.84 1.38 -5.90
C SER A 102 3.36 1.41 -7.35
N ALA A 103 3.77 0.28 -7.91
CA ALA A 103 4.21 0.17 -9.30
C ALA A 103 3.06 0.48 -10.29
N ILE A 104 1.86 -0.04 -10.03
CA ILE A 104 0.68 0.22 -10.86
C ILE A 104 0.31 1.71 -10.81
N VAL A 105 0.20 2.28 -9.60
CA VAL A 105 -0.12 3.71 -9.40
C VAL A 105 0.94 4.60 -10.05
N ALA A 106 2.23 4.23 -9.97
CA ALA A 106 3.30 4.93 -10.67
C ALA A 106 3.05 4.95 -12.20
N GLY A 107 2.77 3.79 -12.80
CA GLY A 107 2.55 3.68 -14.24
C GLY A 107 1.37 4.51 -14.74
N VAL A 108 0.22 4.44 -14.05
CA VAL A 108 -0.97 5.23 -14.40
C VAL A 108 -0.70 6.73 -14.25
N THR A 109 -0.02 7.13 -13.17
CA THR A 109 0.30 8.53 -12.92
C THR A 109 1.33 9.08 -13.92
N LEU A 110 2.28 8.25 -14.36
CA LEU A 110 3.22 8.61 -15.42
C LEU A 110 2.50 8.86 -16.76
N ALA A 111 1.48 8.05 -17.10
CA ALA A 111 0.65 8.29 -18.28
C ALA A 111 -0.05 9.65 -18.19
N ARG A 112 -0.68 9.98 -17.05
CA ARG A 112 -1.25 11.30 -16.78
C ARG A 112 -0.22 12.42 -16.97
N ALA A 113 0.97 12.25 -16.39
CA ALA A 113 2.03 13.25 -16.47
C ALA A 113 2.52 13.48 -17.92
N LEU A 114 2.67 12.40 -18.71
CA LEU A 114 3.03 12.50 -20.14
C LEU A 114 1.95 13.21 -20.96
N ILE A 115 0.67 12.93 -20.69
CA ILE A 115 -0.46 13.61 -21.32
C ILE A 115 -0.44 15.11 -20.99
N GLY A 116 -0.09 15.46 -19.74
CA GLY A 116 0.06 16.83 -19.29
C GLY A 116 -1.27 17.61 -19.26
N ASP A 117 -2.40 16.91 -19.12
CA ASP A 117 -3.74 17.48 -19.01
C ASP A 117 -4.34 17.15 -17.65
N ALA A 118 -4.68 18.18 -16.86
CA ALA A 118 -5.16 18.02 -15.50
C ALA A 118 -6.54 17.34 -15.41
N ASP A 119 -7.33 17.41 -16.46
CA ASP A 119 -8.69 16.87 -16.52
C ASP A 119 -8.72 15.40 -16.98
N VAL A 120 -7.55 14.80 -17.25
CA VAL A 120 -7.41 13.42 -17.75
C VAL A 120 -6.69 12.56 -16.73
N LEU A 121 -7.21 11.37 -16.48
CA LEU A 121 -6.69 10.41 -15.50
C LEU A 121 -6.59 11.03 -14.10
N GLY A 122 -7.70 11.60 -13.59
CA GLY A 122 -7.80 12.11 -12.23
C GLY A 122 -7.58 11.02 -11.18
N ARG A 123 -7.52 11.40 -9.90
CA ARG A 123 -7.29 10.46 -8.79
C ARG A 123 -8.27 9.29 -8.77
N GLN A 124 -9.54 9.54 -9.09
CA GLN A 124 -10.57 8.50 -9.13
C GLN A 124 -10.28 7.49 -10.24
N GLU A 125 -9.90 7.95 -11.43
CA GLU A 125 -9.55 7.07 -12.54
C GLU A 125 -8.26 6.28 -12.26
N ILE A 126 -7.26 6.89 -11.59
CA ILE A 126 -6.05 6.18 -11.13
C ILE A 126 -6.43 5.07 -10.14
N LEU A 127 -7.33 5.35 -9.20
CA LEU A 127 -7.85 4.35 -8.24
C LEU A 127 -8.54 3.19 -8.97
N GLU A 128 -9.42 3.49 -9.91
CA GLU A 128 -10.18 2.48 -10.66
C GLU A 128 -9.26 1.59 -11.50
N ILE A 129 -8.36 2.18 -12.30
CA ILE A 129 -7.41 1.42 -13.12
C ILE A 129 -6.49 0.59 -12.22
N GLY A 130 -5.98 1.20 -11.14
CA GLY A 130 -5.11 0.52 -10.20
C GLY A 130 -5.79 -0.66 -9.53
N SER A 131 -7.03 -0.49 -9.07
CA SER A 131 -7.80 -1.53 -8.39
C SER A 131 -8.20 -2.67 -9.33
N GLN A 132 -8.50 -2.36 -10.59
CA GLN A 132 -8.76 -3.39 -11.61
C GLN A 132 -7.52 -4.24 -11.90
N MET A 133 -6.32 -3.65 -11.90
CA MET A 133 -5.07 -4.37 -12.13
C MET A 133 -4.62 -5.18 -10.91
N GLU A 134 -4.81 -4.66 -9.69
CA GLU A 134 -4.40 -5.30 -8.44
C GLU A 134 -5.41 -6.34 -7.95
N GLY A 135 -6.69 -6.16 -8.29
CA GLY A 135 -7.81 -7.01 -7.87
C GLY A 135 -8.47 -6.56 -6.56
N HIS A 136 -7.91 -5.58 -5.86
CA HIS A 136 -8.47 -4.99 -4.63
C HIS A 136 -7.94 -3.58 -4.40
N PRO A 137 -8.73 -2.68 -3.75
CA PRO A 137 -8.40 -1.25 -3.65
C PRO A 137 -7.55 -0.89 -2.42
N ASP A 138 -7.40 -1.74 -1.44
CA ASP A 138 -6.89 -1.45 -0.09
C ASP A 138 -5.42 -0.99 -0.03
N ASN A 139 -4.59 -1.37 -1.02
CA ASN A 139 -3.24 -0.83 -1.21
C ASN A 139 -3.22 0.33 -2.22
N VAL A 140 -4.07 0.27 -3.25
CA VAL A 140 -4.12 1.30 -4.30
C VAL A 140 -4.62 2.62 -3.74
N ALA A 141 -5.70 2.60 -2.93
CA ALA A 141 -6.29 3.81 -2.38
C ALA A 141 -5.29 4.63 -1.53
N PRO A 142 -4.57 4.07 -0.55
CA PRO A 142 -3.59 4.86 0.20
C PRO A 142 -2.39 5.27 -0.67
N ALA A 143 -1.99 4.50 -1.69
CA ALA A 143 -0.96 4.91 -2.64
C ALA A 143 -1.38 6.13 -3.46
N VAL A 144 -2.67 6.27 -3.80
CA VAL A 144 -3.22 7.41 -4.56
C VAL A 144 -3.49 8.61 -3.67
N PHE A 145 -4.09 8.42 -2.49
CA PHE A 145 -4.61 9.53 -1.67
C PHE A 145 -3.73 9.92 -0.47
N GLY A 146 -2.85 9.02 -0.02
CA GLY A 146 -2.11 9.19 1.23
C GLY A 146 -2.99 9.02 2.48
N GLY A 147 -2.40 9.13 3.65
CA GLY A 147 -3.08 8.94 4.93
C GLY A 147 -3.55 7.51 5.15
N ALA A 148 -4.64 7.35 5.88
CA ALA A 148 -5.37 6.09 5.92
C ALA A 148 -6.58 6.16 4.99
N THR A 149 -7.01 4.99 4.46
CA THR A 149 -8.17 4.92 3.58
C THR A 149 -9.08 3.76 3.97
N ILE A 150 -10.37 3.95 3.75
CA ILE A 150 -11.36 2.88 3.67
C ILE A 150 -11.81 2.83 2.22
N SER A 151 -11.72 1.68 1.59
CA SER A 151 -12.05 1.51 0.18
C SER A 151 -12.91 0.26 -0.04
N TRP A 152 -13.68 0.28 -1.10
CA TRP A 152 -14.56 -0.83 -1.48
C TRP A 152 -14.68 -0.91 -2.99
N MET A 153 -15.05 -2.07 -3.48
CA MET A 153 -15.38 -2.31 -4.88
C MET A 153 -16.82 -2.84 -4.97
N ASN A 154 -17.59 -2.27 -5.86
CA ASN A 154 -18.93 -2.78 -6.19
C ASN A 154 -18.76 -4.00 -7.10
N GLU A 155 -19.25 -5.16 -6.65
CA GLU A 155 -19.11 -6.42 -7.39
C GLU A 155 -19.89 -6.44 -8.71
N GLU A 156 -20.99 -5.68 -8.81
CA GLU A 156 -21.85 -5.65 -10.01
C GLU A 156 -21.35 -4.66 -11.05
N THR A 157 -20.92 -3.44 -10.61
CA THR A 157 -20.52 -2.36 -11.51
C THR A 157 -19.01 -2.25 -11.70
N SER A 158 -18.22 -2.91 -10.83
CA SER A 158 -16.76 -2.74 -10.71
C SER A 158 -16.34 -1.31 -10.37
N GLU A 159 -17.26 -0.46 -9.92
CA GLU A 159 -16.94 0.87 -9.40
C GLU A 159 -16.19 0.76 -8.09
N VAL A 160 -15.16 1.60 -7.94
CA VAL A 160 -14.32 1.64 -6.75
C VAL A 160 -14.58 2.93 -6.00
N GLY A 161 -14.89 2.82 -4.72
CA GLY A 161 -15.02 3.96 -3.82
C GLY A 161 -13.90 3.99 -2.78
N SER A 162 -13.56 5.18 -2.30
CA SER A 162 -12.61 5.35 -1.19
C SER A 162 -12.96 6.58 -0.35
N VAL A 163 -12.76 6.44 0.94
CA VAL A 163 -12.79 7.55 1.91
C VAL A 163 -11.41 7.67 2.52
N ARG A 164 -10.83 8.87 2.44
CA ARG A 164 -9.55 9.18 3.09
C ARG A 164 -9.78 9.60 4.54
N LEU A 165 -8.98 9.06 5.44
CA LEU A 165 -8.90 9.43 6.85
C LEU A 165 -7.58 10.13 7.13
N THR A 166 -7.58 10.98 8.15
CA THR A 166 -6.36 11.65 8.63
C THR A 166 -5.98 11.04 9.98
N PRO A 167 -5.02 10.12 10.02
CA PRO A 167 -4.59 9.50 11.27
C PRO A 167 -4.06 10.53 12.28
N PRO A 168 -4.25 10.30 13.58
CA PRO A 168 -3.62 11.10 14.62
C PRO A 168 -2.10 11.19 14.42
N GLU A 169 -1.51 12.34 14.74
CA GLU A 169 -0.05 12.54 14.66
C GLU A 169 0.75 11.58 15.52
N ALA A 170 0.15 11.02 16.57
CA ALA A 170 0.78 10.03 17.44
C ALA A 170 0.93 8.64 16.80
N ILE A 171 0.35 8.40 15.62
CA ILE A 171 0.55 7.15 14.89
C ILE A 171 1.88 7.21 14.15
N HIS A 172 2.85 6.44 14.68
CA HIS A 172 4.21 6.33 14.14
C HIS A 172 4.54 4.86 13.86
N PRO A 173 4.17 4.35 12.68
CA PRO A 173 4.36 2.94 12.36
C PRO A 173 5.83 2.51 12.38
N VAL A 174 6.05 1.26 12.80
CA VAL A 174 7.34 0.57 12.70
C VAL A 174 7.13 -0.74 11.96
N ALA A 175 7.81 -0.90 10.83
CA ALA A 175 7.77 -2.13 10.04
C ALA A 175 8.90 -3.07 10.44
N PHE A 176 8.57 -4.34 10.59
CA PHE A 176 9.48 -5.46 10.82
C PHE A 176 9.43 -6.35 9.58
N ILE A 177 10.46 -6.26 8.76
CA ILE A 177 10.52 -6.86 7.43
C ILE A 177 11.43 -8.09 7.48
N PRO A 178 10.90 -9.29 7.17
CA PRO A 178 11.72 -10.51 7.16
C PRO A 178 12.46 -10.70 5.83
N ASP A 179 13.40 -11.62 5.79
CA ASP A 179 14.14 -11.97 4.57
C ASP A 179 13.33 -12.84 3.61
N PHE A 180 12.33 -13.59 4.11
CA PHE A 180 11.51 -14.45 3.25
C PHE A 180 10.36 -13.69 2.59
N GLU A 181 9.93 -14.19 1.44
CA GLU A 181 8.83 -13.65 0.64
C GLU A 181 7.56 -14.49 0.82
N LEU A 182 6.39 -13.82 0.71
CA LEU A 182 5.10 -14.48 0.64
C LEU A 182 4.26 -13.84 -0.46
N ARG A 183 3.86 -14.64 -1.44
CA ARG A 183 2.97 -14.17 -2.51
C ARG A 183 1.54 -14.01 -1.97
N THR A 184 0.87 -12.94 -2.35
CA THR A 184 -0.52 -12.64 -1.94
C THR A 184 -1.47 -13.81 -2.24
N ALA A 185 -1.32 -14.47 -3.40
CA ALA A 185 -2.13 -15.63 -3.76
C ALA A 185 -1.97 -16.80 -2.77
N ALA A 186 -0.74 -17.07 -2.28
CA ALA A 186 -0.49 -18.10 -1.29
C ALA A 186 -1.11 -17.75 0.07
N ALA A 187 -1.00 -16.49 0.49
CA ALA A 187 -1.63 -16.01 1.71
C ALA A 187 -3.17 -16.07 1.65
N ARG A 188 -3.77 -15.77 0.48
CA ARG A 188 -5.22 -15.91 0.28
C ARG A 188 -5.68 -17.36 0.26
N ALA A 189 -4.92 -18.27 -0.31
CA ALA A 189 -5.25 -19.71 -0.35
C ALA A 189 -5.31 -20.37 1.04
N ALA A 190 -4.69 -19.76 2.05
CA ALA A 190 -4.74 -20.24 3.43
C ALA A 190 -6.03 -19.84 4.18
N LEU A 191 -6.87 -19.00 3.59
CA LEU A 191 -8.11 -18.54 4.22
C LEU A 191 -9.22 -19.60 4.12
N PRO A 192 -10.02 -19.81 5.18
CA PRO A 192 -11.16 -20.72 5.13
C PRO A 192 -12.27 -20.14 4.24
N ALA A 193 -13.05 -21.04 3.61
CA ALA A 193 -14.20 -20.64 2.80
C ALA A 193 -15.35 -20.03 3.62
N THR A 194 -15.39 -20.31 4.92
CA THR A 194 -16.42 -19.80 5.84
C THR A 194 -15.80 -19.43 7.18
N VAL A 195 -16.40 -18.46 7.86
CA VAL A 195 -15.98 -18.05 9.20
C VAL A 195 -17.16 -18.14 10.17
N PRO A 196 -16.92 -18.41 11.48
CA PRO A 196 -17.98 -18.37 12.48
C PRO A 196 -18.62 -16.98 12.56
N HIS A 197 -19.95 -16.94 12.70
CA HIS A 197 -20.68 -15.67 12.80
C HIS A 197 -20.17 -14.77 13.95
N GLY A 198 -19.75 -15.40 15.07
CA GLY A 198 -19.15 -14.68 16.20
C GLY A 198 -17.83 -13.96 15.85
N ASP A 199 -17.00 -14.58 15.01
CA ASP A 199 -15.74 -13.98 14.55
C ASP A 199 -15.99 -12.86 13.54
N ALA A 200 -16.97 -13.03 12.64
CA ALA A 200 -17.41 -11.96 11.75
C ALA A 200 -17.92 -10.74 12.55
N SER A 201 -18.80 -10.96 13.54
CA SER A 201 -19.30 -9.90 14.42
C SER A 201 -18.18 -9.21 15.21
N PHE A 202 -17.20 -9.98 15.70
CA PHE A 202 -16.03 -9.44 16.36
C PHE A 202 -15.25 -8.50 15.45
N ASN A 203 -14.93 -8.91 14.21
CA ASN A 203 -14.17 -8.10 13.26
C ASN A 203 -14.93 -6.85 12.81
N VAL A 204 -16.27 -6.92 12.63
CA VAL A 204 -17.10 -5.74 12.33
C VAL A 204 -16.92 -4.67 13.40
N ALA A 205 -16.98 -5.04 14.68
CA ALA A 205 -16.81 -4.10 15.78
C ALA A 205 -15.39 -3.50 15.83
N ARG A 206 -14.33 -4.31 15.58
CA ARG A 206 -12.94 -3.87 15.57
C ARG A 206 -12.62 -3.01 14.36
N GLY A 207 -13.11 -3.36 13.19
CA GLY A 207 -12.98 -2.55 11.97
C GLY A 207 -13.64 -1.17 12.12
N ALA A 208 -14.85 -1.12 12.69
CA ALA A 208 -15.50 0.16 12.99
C ALA A 208 -14.72 1.00 14.02
N LEU A 209 -14.18 0.36 15.07
CA LEU A 209 -13.34 1.04 16.05
C LEU A 209 -12.05 1.57 15.40
N LEU A 210 -11.38 0.77 14.58
CA LEU A 210 -10.16 1.17 13.88
C LEU A 210 -10.41 2.36 12.95
N ALA A 211 -11.53 2.37 12.21
CA ALA A 211 -11.94 3.50 11.38
C ALA A 211 -12.12 4.78 12.21
N ALA A 212 -12.77 4.69 13.37
CA ALA A 212 -12.93 5.81 14.28
C ALA A 212 -11.58 6.31 14.83
N VAL A 213 -10.68 5.41 15.21
CA VAL A 213 -9.33 5.75 15.69
C VAL A 213 -8.52 6.44 14.60
N LEU A 214 -8.49 5.87 13.39
CA LEU A 214 -7.74 6.44 12.26
C LEU A 214 -8.35 7.72 11.68
N SER A 215 -9.60 8.06 12.03
CA SER A 215 -10.18 9.35 11.70
C SER A 215 -9.72 10.50 12.62
N GLY A 216 -9.01 10.17 13.71
CA GLY A 216 -8.60 11.16 14.72
C GLY A 216 -9.72 11.66 15.65
N ASN A 217 -10.93 11.08 15.54
CA ASN A 217 -12.12 11.55 16.26
C ASN A 217 -12.62 10.57 17.33
N ALA A 218 -11.88 9.51 17.61
CA ALA A 218 -12.31 8.52 18.61
C ALA A 218 -12.21 9.10 20.04
N GLN A 219 -13.34 9.05 20.75
CA GLN A 219 -13.41 9.37 22.17
C GLN A 219 -13.98 8.17 22.93
N ALA A 220 -13.18 7.56 23.78
CA ALA A 220 -13.63 6.41 24.55
C ALA A 220 -14.40 6.83 25.80
N SER A 221 -15.54 6.17 26.04
CA SER A 221 -16.20 6.22 27.33
C SER A 221 -15.30 5.57 28.38
N GLY A 222 -14.98 6.26 29.47
CA GLY A 222 -14.08 5.74 30.52
C GLY A 222 -12.61 6.15 30.36
N GLY A 223 -12.29 7.02 29.36
CA GLY A 223 -10.98 7.68 29.25
C GLY A 223 -9.84 6.79 28.75
N ALA A 224 -10.14 5.73 28.00
CA ALA A 224 -9.11 4.96 27.31
C ALA A 224 -8.31 5.85 26.35
N ASP A 225 -6.99 5.79 26.42
CA ASP A 225 -6.08 6.53 25.58
C ASP A 225 -5.97 5.91 24.16
N LEU A 226 -5.23 6.59 23.28
CA LEU A 226 -5.02 6.11 21.89
C LEU A 226 -4.38 4.73 21.87
N HIS A 227 -3.42 4.44 22.77
CA HIS A 227 -2.76 3.16 22.86
C HIS A 227 -3.75 2.03 23.17
N ALA A 228 -4.58 2.19 24.21
CA ALA A 228 -5.59 1.19 24.56
C ALA A 228 -6.59 0.96 23.45
N LEU A 229 -6.99 2.05 22.74
CA LEU A 229 -7.87 1.94 21.58
C LEU A 229 -7.22 1.20 20.40
N LEU A 230 -5.95 1.45 20.10
CA LEU A 230 -5.21 0.74 19.05
C LEU A 230 -5.02 -0.73 19.37
N MET A 231 -4.67 -1.08 20.61
CA MET A 231 -4.54 -2.47 21.04
C MET A 231 -5.83 -3.27 20.83
N GLU A 232 -6.99 -2.67 21.09
CA GLU A 232 -8.29 -3.31 20.89
C GLU A 232 -8.71 -3.29 19.41
N ALA A 233 -8.56 -2.13 18.74
CA ALA A 233 -8.98 -1.93 17.37
C ALA A 233 -8.24 -2.80 16.34
N THR A 234 -7.00 -3.19 16.62
CA THR A 234 -6.17 -4.00 15.72
C THR A 234 -6.30 -5.50 15.91
N CYS A 235 -7.21 -5.96 16.80
CA CYS A 235 -7.51 -7.38 16.93
C CYS A 235 -8.24 -7.92 15.71
N ASP A 236 -7.82 -9.09 15.22
CA ASP A 236 -8.39 -9.76 14.06
C ASP A 236 -8.69 -11.23 14.36
N ARG A 237 -9.78 -11.75 13.77
CA ARG A 237 -10.18 -13.16 13.81
C ARG A 237 -10.49 -13.74 12.43
N LEU A 238 -10.31 -12.95 11.35
CA LEU A 238 -10.71 -13.39 10.03
C LEU A 238 -9.56 -13.88 9.17
N HIS A 239 -8.33 -13.33 9.31
CA HIS A 239 -7.32 -13.62 8.31
C HIS A 239 -5.90 -13.82 8.83
N GLN A 240 -5.49 -13.18 9.94
CA GLN A 240 -4.10 -13.27 10.39
C GLN A 240 -3.76 -14.67 10.90
N GLU A 241 -4.53 -15.17 11.88
CA GLU A 241 -4.31 -16.49 12.46
C GLU A 241 -4.47 -17.62 11.44
N GLN A 242 -5.40 -17.49 10.51
CA GLN A 242 -5.64 -18.46 9.43
C GLN A 242 -4.43 -18.60 8.49
N ARG A 243 -3.59 -17.57 8.42
CA ARG A 243 -2.35 -17.53 7.63
C ARG A 243 -1.11 -17.99 8.40
N ARG A 244 -1.22 -18.32 9.69
CA ARG A 244 -0.07 -18.67 10.56
C ARG A 244 0.84 -19.72 9.93
N ALA A 245 0.29 -20.80 9.39
CA ALA A 245 1.08 -21.85 8.76
C ALA A 245 1.93 -21.39 7.56
N ALA A 246 1.53 -20.31 6.87
CA ALA A 246 2.25 -19.76 5.73
C ALA A 246 3.32 -18.71 6.14
N MET A 247 3.21 -18.15 7.34
CA MET A 247 4.11 -17.11 7.84
C MET A 247 4.28 -17.19 9.38
N GLU A 248 4.56 -18.37 9.88
CA GLU A 248 4.68 -18.62 11.32
C GLU A 248 5.60 -17.63 12.04
N PRO A 249 6.81 -17.28 11.54
CA PRO A 249 7.68 -16.30 12.19
C PRO A 249 7.03 -14.92 12.36
N SER A 250 6.20 -14.52 11.37
CA SER A 250 5.50 -13.23 11.42
C SER A 250 4.43 -13.21 12.52
N LEU A 251 3.64 -14.27 12.63
CA LEU A 251 2.61 -14.37 13.67
C LEU A 251 3.24 -14.52 15.06
N ALA A 252 4.36 -15.23 15.20
CA ALA A 252 5.12 -15.27 16.45
C ALA A 252 5.64 -13.88 16.86
N LEU A 253 6.08 -13.08 15.88
CA LEU A 253 6.49 -11.69 16.14
C LEU A 253 5.28 -10.81 16.54
N VAL A 254 4.13 -10.97 15.88
CA VAL A 254 2.88 -10.27 16.28
C VAL A 254 2.55 -10.62 17.75
N ASP A 255 2.56 -11.89 18.10
CA ASP A 255 2.26 -12.36 19.45
C ASP A 255 3.22 -11.75 20.48
N TRP A 256 4.54 -11.75 20.17
CA TRP A 256 5.56 -11.17 21.04
C TRP A 256 5.39 -9.65 21.20
N LEU A 257 5.18 -8.91 20.12
CA LEU A 257 4.97 -7.46 20.17
C LEU A 257 3.70 -7.11 20.95
N ARG A 258 2.59 -7.84 20.70
CA ARG A 258 1.34 -7.63 21.43
C ARG A 258 1.47 -7.99 22.90
N GLY A 259 2.21 -9.06 23.22
CA GLY A 259 2.56 -9.41 24.61
C GLY A 259 3.44 -8.38 25.31
N ALA A 260 4.25 -7.64 24.55
CA ALA A 260 5.03 -6.50 25.03
C ALA A 260 4.23 -5.18 25.06
N GLY A 261 2.95 -5.20 24.70
CA GLY A 261 2.05 -4.06 24.76
C GLY A 261 2.04 -3.17 23.52
N PHE A 262 2.37 -3.66 22.33
CA PHE A 262 2.33 -2.87 21.09
C PHE A 262 1.20 -3.34 20.17
N ALA A 263 0.47 -2.39 19.56
CA ALA A 263 -0.59 -2.66 18.60
C ALA A 263 0.01 -3.14 17.24
N ALA A 264 0.40 -4.41 17.19
CA ALA A 264 1.04 -5.04 16.05
C ALA A 264 0.06 -5.88 15.23
N VAL A 265 0.21 -5.82 13.90
CA VAL A 265 -0.59 -6.53 12.90
C VAL A 265 0.30 -7.04 11.78
N VAL A 266 -0.20 -7.98 10.99
CA VAL A 266 0.39 -8.33 9.70
C VAL A 266 0.10 -7.22 8.70
N SER A 267 1.10 -6.76 7.98
CA SER A 267 0.96 -5.77 6.90
C SER A 267 0.47 -6.42 5.62
N GLY A 268 -0.70 -6.06 5.15
CA GLY A 268 -1.30 -6.60 3.93
C GLY A 268 -1.46 -8.12 3.96
N ALA A 269 -0.92 -8.80 2.95
CA ALA A 269 -0.86 -10.26 2.91
C ALA A 269 0.27 -10.84 3.77
N GLY A 270 1.13 -10.01 4.32
CA GLY A 270 2.38 -10.37 4.99
C GLY A 270 3.55 -10.53 3.99
N PRO A 271 4.71 -10.99 4.46
CA PRO A 271 5.02 -11.43 5.81
C PRO A 271 5.52 -10.31 6.77
N THR A 272 5.58 -9.05 6.33
CA THR A 272 5.94 -7.92 7.20
C THR A 272 4.93 -7.78 8.35
N VAL A 273 5.45 -7.50 9.54
CA VAL A 273 4.66 -7.09 10.70
C VAL A 273 4.77 -5.58 10.87
N LEU A 274 3.65 -4.92 11.15
CA LEU A 274 3.57 -3.48 11.38
C LEU A 274 3.06 -3.22 12.79
N SER A 275 3.83 -2.48 13.60
CA SER A 275 3.28 -1.79 14.77
C SER A 275 2.74 -0.45 14.32
N LEU A 276 1.53 -0.07 14.73
CA LEU A 276 0.98 1.27 14.44
C LEU A 276 1.55 2.36 15.35
N GLU A 277 2.32 1.97 16.36
CA GLU A 277 2.91 2.83 17.35
C GLU A 277 4.44 2.77 17.31
N SER A 278 5.08 3.82 17.79
CA SER A 278 6.52 3.83 18.00
C SER A 278 6.93 2.71 18.97
N VAL A 279 7.98 2.00 18.60
CA VAL A 279 8.51 0.88 19.36
C VAL A 279 9.86 1.27 19.98
N GLY A 280 10.05 0.95 21.26
CA GLY A 280 11.26 1.27 22.02
C GLY A 280 12.55 0.69 21.40
N ALA A 281 13.69 1.30 21.71
CA ALA A 281 14.99 0.90 21.16
C ALA A 281 15.36 -0.55 21.50
N ASP A 282 14.97 -1.03 22.67
CA ASP A 282 15.25 -2.42 23.11
C ASP A 282 14.48 -3.43 22.26
N ILE A 283 13.19 -3.23 22.05
CA ILE A 283 12.35 -4.07 21.20
C ILE A 283 12.89 -4.09 19.77
N ARG A 284 13.28 -2.93 19.24
CA ARG A 284 13.85 -2.84 17.87
C ARG A 284 15.16 -3.61 17.77
N ARG A 285 16.04 -3.51 18.78
CA ARG A 285 17.32 -4.23 18.83
C ARG A 285 17.09 -5.73 18.90
N ASP A 286 16.17 -6.18 19.74
CA ASP A 286 15.90 -7.61 19.94
C ASP A 286 15.28 -8.22 18.68
N ALA A 287 14.36 -7.53 18.01
CA ALA A 287 13.83 -7.94 16.73
C ALA A 287 14.92 -7.97 15.62
N ALA A 288 15.82 -6.99 15.59
CA ALA A 288 16.93 -6.97 14.66
C ALA A 288 17.91 -8.14 14.90
N ALA A 289 18.19 -8.48 16.16
CA ALA A 289 18.99 -9.63 16.54
C ALA A 289 18.33 -10.97 16.14
N ALA A 290 16.99 -11.00 16.05
CA ALA A 290 16.22 -12.14 15.54
C ALA A 290 16.12 -12.17 14.00
N GLY A 291 16.81 -11.30 13.27
CA GLY A 291 16.88 -11.29 11.80
C GLY A 291 15.85 -10.40 11.10
N TRP A 292 15.12 -9.54 11.81
CA TRP A 292 14.18 -8.61 11.21
C TRP A 292 14.85 -7.29 10.79
N ARG A 293 14.60 -6.82 9.58
CA ARG A 293 14.91 -5.44 9.20
C ARG A 293 13.85 -4.53 9.82
N VAL A 294 14.25 -3.76 10.84
CA VAL A 294 13.33 -2.88 11.57
C VAL A 294 13.42 -1.47 11.02
N VAL A 295 12.31 -0.96 10.49
CA VAL A 295 12.26 0.35 9.84
C VAL A 295 11.16 1.19 10.49
N PRO A 296 11.51 2.20 11.33
CA PRO A 296 10.56 3.21 11.74
C PRO A 296 10.08 4.01 10.52
N MET A 297 8.78 4.20 10.41
CA MET A 297 8.15 4.92 9.30
C MET A 297 7.20 5.98 9.84
N GLY A 298 6.96 7.02 9.04
CA GLY A 298 5.83 7.94 9.22
C GLY A 298 4.62 7.45 8.44
N VAL A 299 3.48 8.10 8.68
CA VAL A 299 2.34 8.04 7.76
C VAL A 299 2.60 9.04 6.65
N ALA A 300 2.56 8.62 5.38
CA ALA A 300 2.66 9.53 4.25
C ALA A 300 1.35 10.32 4.12
N PRO A 301 1.35 11.64 4.37
CA PRO A 301 0.11 12.43 4.37
C PRO A 301 -0.46 12.63 2.97
N GLN A 302 0.38 12.47 1.94
CA GLN A 302 0.02 12.54 0.54
C GLN A 302 0.34 11.22 -0.14
N GLY A 303 -0.47 10.84 -1.12
CA GLY A 303 -0.22 9.70 -1.99
C GLY A 303 0.78 10.03 -3.10
N VAL A 304 0.57 9.42 -4.25
CA VAL A 304 1.43 9.61 -5.43
C VAL A 304 1.59 11.09 -5.79
N GLN A 305 2.80 11.47 -6.18
CA GLN A 305 3.15 12.85 -6.54
C GLN A 305 3.88 12.85 -7.89
N ILE A 306 3.49 13.79 -8.76
CA ILE A 306 4.23 14.10 -9.97
C ILE A 306 5.35 15.05 -9.58
N THR A 307 6.60 14.60 -9.64
CA THR A 307 7.78 15.37 -9.22
C THR A 307 8.42 16.12 -10.38
N ARG A 308 8.13 15.72 -11.63
CA ARG A 308 8.60 16.37 -12.84
C ARG A 308 7.56 16.25 -13.98
N GLY A 309 7.41 17.30 -14.77
CA GLY A 309 6.45 17.47 -15.86
C GLY A 309 5.61 18.73 -15.68
N SER A 310 4.77 19.07 -16.66
CA SER A 310 3.91 20.25 -16.61
C SER A 310 2.93 20.26 -15.43
N LEU A 311 2.53 19.07 -14.97
CA LEU A 311 1.62 18.90 -13.82
C LEU A 311 2.32 18.83 -12.46
N SER A 312 3.66 18.96 -12.38
CA SER A 312 4.39 18.85 -11.09
C SER A 312 4.06 19.95 -10.07
N LYS A 313 3.43 21.02 -10.52
CA LYS A 313 2.96 22.15 -9.67
C LYS A 313 1.45 22.16 -9.46
N VAL A 314 0.74 21.20 -10.03
CA VAL A 314 -0.71 21.07 -9.86
C VAL A 314 -0.95 20.21 -8.64
N GLU A 315 -1.63 20.76 -7.63
CA GLU A 315 -2.11 19.95 -6.51
C GLU A 315 -3.15 18.95 -7.00
N PHE A 316 -2.96 17.71 -6.57
CA PHE A 316 -3.93 16.65 -6.86
C PHE A 316 -5.21 16.86 -6.03
#